data_1652dcc7d18ac836c6ba0d3e66418abe
#
_entry.id   1652dcc7d18ac836c6ba0d3e66418abe
#
_cell.length_a   1.000
_cell.length_b   1.000
_cell.length_c   1.000
_cell.angle_alpha   90.00
_cell.angle_beta   90.00
_cell.angle_gamma   90.00
#
_symmetry.space_group_name_H-M   'P 1'
#
loop_
_entity.id
_entity.type
_entity.pdbx_description
1 polymer ?
#
loop_
_entity_poly.entity_id
_entity_poly.type
_entity_poly.pdbx_seq_one_letter_code
_entity_poly.pdbx_strand_id
1 'polypeptide(L)'
;MSRARNRADGDFGDLDITNIGAVSLDSIKGDADANSSIAFSGSDVITITTGGSTAATFNASQILTLSGNFIVPNGGQIGSVSDTDALAIGSDGALTLSSTTASSSATTGALIVGGGAGIAADLSVGDDVRLISDASILSFGADSEITLTHVADTGLLLNGTSQLQFNDASQNITAPSATVLDINATDEIELNATLVDVNANLDVSGTIVGGGAITGGGLLTTGGNIVIPDAGNIGSASDTNAIGISSGGVISITATTANTSASDGALTVAGGAGIAADLSVGDDLRLISDAAVLSFGADSDVTLTHVADTALLLNSSRQLQFGDS
;
A
#
# COMPACT_ATOMS: atom_id res chain seq x y z
N MET A 1 5.38 -55.42 -87.47
CA MET A 1 6.41 -55.65 -86.45
C MET A 1 7.12 -54.34 -86.30
N SER A 2 7.24 -53.74 -85.26
CA SER A 2 6.64 -53.74 -83.95
C SER A 2 6.87 -52.32 -83.32
N ARG A 3 5.82 -51.56 -83.33
CA ARG A 3 5.83 -50.26 -82.60
C ARG A 3 6.00 -50.42 -81.09
N ALA A 4 6.13 -51.64 -80.62
CA ALA A 4 6.19 -51.92 -79.17
C ALA A 4 7.65 -51.96 -78.61
N ARG A 5 8.68 -52.10 -79.46
CA ARG A 5 10.08 -52.17 -78.94
C ARG A 5 10.77 -50.82 -78.80
N ASN A 6 10.35 -49.77 -79.47
CA ASN A 6 10.96 -48.45 -79.37
C ASN A 6 10.48 -47.66 -78.16
N ARG A 7 9.64 -48.24 -77.31
CA ARG A 7 9.19 -47.59 -76.05
C ARG A 7 9.98 -48.00 -74.83
N ALA A 8 10.86 -49.03 -74.95
CA ALA A 8 11.62 -49.47 -73.78
C ALA A 8 12.97 -48.71 -73.56
N ASP A 9 13.51 -48.11 -74.64
CA ASP A 9 14.77 -47.32 -74.57
C ASP A 9 14.56 -45.90 -75.12
N GLY A 10 13.40 -45.33 -74.93
CA GLY A 10 13.10 -43.96 -75.36
C GLY A 10 13.87 -42.94 -74.60
N ASP A 11 15.05 -42.58 -75.08
CA ASP A 11 15.62 -41.26 -74.89
C ASP A 11 14.70 -40.28 -75.65
N PHE A 12 13.86 -39.57 -74.96
CA PHE A 12 12.92 -38.63 -75.56
C PHE A 12 13.61 -37.29 -75.90
N GLY A 13 14.94 -37.16 -75.67
CA GLY A 13 15.67 -35.93 -75.97
C GLY A 13 14.92 -34.69 -75.48
N ASP A 14 15.01 -33.57 -76.16
CA ASP A 14 14.28 -32.34 -75.88
C ASP A 14 12.78 -32.36 -76.34
N LEU A 15 12.12 -33.52 -76.29
CA LEU A 15 10.71 -33.66 -76.71
C LEU A 15 9.78 -33.26 -75.59
N ASP A 16 9.03 -32.17 -75.73
CA ASP A 16 7.89 -31.83 -74.88
C ASP A 16 6.84 -32.97 -74.92
N ILE A 17 6.67 -33.65 -73.79
CA ILE A 17 5.65 -34.70 -73.66
C ILE A 17 4.31 -34.01 -73.36
N THR A 18 3.52 -33.72 -74.38
CA THR A 18 2.21 -33.12 -74.33
C THR A 18 1.08 -34.13 -74.54
N ASN A 19 -0.11 -33.97 -73.95
CA ASN A 19 -1.30 -34.80 -74.09
C ASN A 19 -1.15 -36.29 -73.65
N ILE A 20 -0.37 -36.54 -72.57
CA ILE A 20 -0.34 -37.88 -71.95
C ILE A 20 -1.39 -37.94 -70.87
N GLY A 21 -2.33 -38.85 -70.89
CA GLY A 21 -3.41 -39.01 -69.96
C GLY A 21 -2.93 -39.45 -68.53
N ALA A 22 -1.93 -40.33 -68.46
CA ALA A 22 -1.28 -40.79 -67.27
C ALA A 22 0.12 -41.33 -67.58
N VAL A 23 1.11 -41.02 -66.74
CA VAL A 23 2.44 -41.61 -66.73
C VAL A 23 2.66 -42.31 -65.40
N SER A 24 2.89 -43.62 -65.40
CA SER A 24 3.31 -44.37 -64.22
C SER A 24 4.84 -44.31 -64.08
N LEU A 25 5.33 -43.65 -63.08
CA LEU A 25 6.76 -43.49 -62.82
C LEU A 25 7.08 -43.89 -61.36
N ASP A 26 8.16 -44.64 -61.16
CA ASP A 26 8.71 -44.89 -59.83
C ASP A 26 9.50 -43.66 -59.30
N SER A 27 10.11 -42.90 -60.20
CA SER A 27 10.81 -41.69 -59.91
C SER A 27 11.03 -40.79 -61.15
N ILE A 28 11.24 -39.47 -60.89
CA ILE A 28 11.75 -38.50 -61.86
C ILE A 28 13.13 -38.11 -61.41
N LYS A 29 14.16 -38.26 -62.26
CA LYS A 29 15.55 -37.85 -61.96
C LYS A 29 15.99 -36.75 -62.91
N GLY A 30 16.85 -35.82 -62.39
CA GLY A 30 17.53 -34.87 -63.25
C GLY A 30 18.53 -35.59 -64.17
N ASP A 31 18.63 -35.23 -65.41
CA ASP A 31 19.56 -35.88 -66.35
C ASP A 31 21.04 -35.43 -66.09
N ALA A 32 21.25 -34.20 -65.79
CA ALA A 32 22.54 -33.64 -65.47
C ALA A 32 22.92 -33.78 -63.94
N ASP A 33 21.98 -34.17 -63.08
CA ASP A 33 22.13 -34.34 -61.63
C ASP A 33 21.51 -35.69 -61.22
N ALA A 34 22.27 -36.75 -61.31
CA ALA A 34 21.79 -38.11 -61.00
C ALA A 34 21.47 -38.33 -59.50
N ASN A 35 21.83 -37.41 -58.61
CA ASN A 35 21.57 -37.49 -57.19
C ASN A 35 20.38 -36.60 -56.69
N SER A 36 19.67 -35.98 -57.63
CA SER A 36 18.40 -35.29 -57.35
C SER A 36 17.24 -36.01 -58.00
N SER A 37 16.16 -36.23 -57.26
CA SER A 37 15.00 -36.99 -57.76
C SER A 37 13.71 -36.65 -56.99
N ILE A 38 12.55 -36.94 -57.64
CA ILE A 38 11.28 -37.14 -57.00
C ILE A 38 10.94 -38.60 -57.10
N ALA A 39 10.80 -39.35 -56.06
CA ALA A 39 10.48 -40.76 -56.01
C ALA A 39 9.10 -41.01 -55.40
N PHE A 40 8.34 -41.92 -55.95
CA PHE A 40 7.09 -42.46 -55.44
C PHE A 40 7.43 -43.80 -54.82
N SER A 41 7.87 -43.73 -53.54
CA SER A 41 8.42 -44.88 -52.81
C SER A 41 7.44 -45.42 -51.76
N GLY A 42 7.08 -46.69 -51.91
CA GLY A 42 6.13 -47.35 -51.02
C GLY A 42 4.67 -46.90 -51.21
N SER A 43 3.80 -47.25 -50.27
CA SER A 43 2.40 -46.89 -50.34
C SER A 43 2.23 -45.42 -49.90
N ASP A 44 1.80 -44.57 -50.83
CA ASP A 44 1.40 -43.19 -50.58
C ASP A 44 2.53 -42.25 -50.06
N VAL A 45 3.78 -42.51 -50.47
CA VAL A 45 4.96 -41.70 -50.07
C VAL A 45 5.59 -41.05 -51.31
N ILE A 46 5.80 -39.72 -51.23
CA ILE A 46 6.57 -38.94 -52.20
C ILE A 46 7.84 -38.45 -51.50
N THR A 47 9.01 -38.79 -52.04
CA THR A 47 10.31 -38.36 -51.55
C THR A 47 10.97 -37.44 -52.57
N ILE A 48 11.41 -36.26 -52.15
CA ILE A 48 12.22 -35.34 -52.92
C ILE A 48 13.65 -35.45 -52.39
N THR A 49 14.59 -35.79 -53.26
CA THR A 49 16.01 -35.93 -52.96
C THR A 49 16.79 -34.85 -53.68
N THR A 50 17.74 -34.21 -52.98
CA THR A 50 18.71 -33.28 -53.55
C THR A 50 20.10 -33.61 -53.00
N GLY A 51 21.14 -33.62 -53.88
CA GLY A 51 22.49 -33.95 -53.44
C GLY A 51 22.64 -35.35 -52.83
N GLY A 52 21.79 -36.29 -53.22
CA GLY A 52 21.81 -37.67 -52.70
C GLY A 52 21.13 -37.85 -51.33
N SER A 53 20.61 -36.79 -50.73
CA SER A 53 19.92 -36.81 -49.42
C SER A 53 18.46 -36.41 -49.56
N THR A 54 17.59 -36.98 -48.74
CA THR A 54 16.17 -36.59 -48.69
C THR A 54 16.03 -35.14 -48.25
N ALA A 55 15.45 -34.29 -49.09
CA ALA A 55 15.14 -32.89 -48.80
C ALA A 55 13.73 -32.70 -48.25
N ALA A 56 12.75 -33.43 -48.79
CA ALA A 56 11.36 -33.38 -48.36
C ALA A 56 10.67 -34.75 -48.57
N THR A 57 9.70 -35.04 -47.75
CA THR A 57 8.86 -36.20 -47.84
C THR A 57 7.40 -35.84 -47.58
N PHE A 58 6.48 -36.24 -48.46
CA PHE A 58 5.06 -36.35 -48.16
C PHE A 58 4.77 -37.80 -47.78
N ASN A 59 4.32 -38.07 -46.58
CA ASN A 59 4.00 -39.42 -46.10
C ASN A 59 2.54 -39.79 -46.37
N ALA A 60 2.16 -41.05 -46.09
CA ALA A 60 0.81 -41.56 -46.25
C ALA A 60 -0.27 -40.77 -45.45
N SER A 61 0.11 -40.05 -44.39
CA SER A 61 -0.77 -39.17 -43.63
C SER A 61 -0.81 -37.74 -44.19
N GLN A 62 -0.25 -37.51 -45.38
CA GLN A 62 -0.18 -36.20 -46.05
C GLN A 62 0.63 -35.13 -45.31
N ILE A 63 1.56 -35.56 -44.46
CA ILE A 63 2.46 -34.66 -43.72
C ILE A 63 3.70 -34.39 -44.59
N LEU A 64 4.00 -33.09 -44.80
CA LEU A 64 5.24 -32.64 -45.39
C LEU A 64 6.34 -32.57 -44.33
N THR A 65 7.38 -33.36 -44.45
CA THR A 65 8.61 -33.29 -43.61
C THR A 65 9.74 -32.71 -44.46
N LEU A 66 10.40 -31.67 -43.98
CA LEU A 66 11.60 -31.08 -44.54
C LEU A 66 12.81 -31.52 -43.74
N SER A 67 13.89 -31.94 -44.40
CA SER A 67 15.16 -32.29 -43.72
C SER A 67 16.03 -31.07 -43.42
N GLY A 68 15.67 -29.89 -43.92
CA GLY A 68 16.35 -28.62 -43.71
C GLY A 68 15.40 -27.53 -43.21
N ASN A 69 15.80 -26.28 -43.31
CA ASN A 69 15.01 -25.13 -42.91
C ASN A 69 13.83 -24.89 -43.87
N PHE A 70 12.71 -24.43 -43.29
CA PHE A 70 11.63 -23.80 -44.03
C PHE A 70 11.85 -22.30 -44.04
N ILE A 71 12.17 -21.73 -45.18
CA ILE A 71 12.45 -20.30 -45.33
C ILE A 71 11.29 -19.67 -46.12
N VAL A 72 10.60 -18.71 -45.51
CA VAL A 72 9.67 -17.85 -46.22
C VAL A 72 10.38 -16.56 -46.65
N PRO A 73 10.05 -15.94 -47.77
CA PRO A 73 10.64 -14.68 -48.20
C PRO A 73 10.30 -13.55 -47.22
N ASN A 74 11.07 -12.45 -47.29
CA ASN A 74 10.76 -11.23 -46.49
C ASN A 74 9.32 -10.77 -46.76
N GLY A 75 8.55 -10.54 -45.70
CA GLY A 75 7.11 -10.29 -45.80
C GLY A 75 6.28 -11.55 -46.03
N GLY A 76 6.89 -12.74 -45.98
CA GLY A 76 6.16 -14.01 -46.13
C GLY A 76 5.26 -14.33 -44.96
N GLN A 77 4.24 -15.12 -45.19
CA GLN A 77 3.18 -15.42 -44.23
C GLN A 77 3.01 -16.93 -44.10
N ILE A 78 2.52 -17.36 -42.95
CA ILE A 78 2.11 -18.73 -42.66
C ILE A 78 0.69 -18.67 -42.08
N GLY A 79 -0.24 -19.38 -42.69
CA GLY A 79 -1.63 -19.32 -42.26
C GLY A 79 -2.40 -20.61 -42.52
N SER A 80 -3.69 -20.53 -42.33
CA SER A 80 -4.66 -21.57 -42.67
C SER A 80 -5.40 -21.19 -43.95
N VAL A 81 -6.26 -22.09 -44.45
CA VAL A 81 -7.07 -21.83 -45.65
C VAL A 81 -7.97 -20.61 -45.52
N SER A 82 -8.46 -20.35 -44.28
CA SER A 82 -9.37 -19.22 -43.99
C SER A 82 -8.67 -17.99 -43.43
N ASP A 83 -7.39 -18.11 -43.08
CA ASP A 83 -6.56 -17.04 -42.52
C ASP A 83 -5.11 -17.24 -42.97
N THR A 84 -4.78 -16.67 -44.11
CA THR A 84 -3.51 -16.94 -44.80
C THR A 84 -2.32 -16.21 -44.23
N ASP A 85 -2.55 -15.20 -43.35
CA ASP A 85 -1.56 -14.33 -42.73
C ASP A 85 -1.57 -14.37 -41.19
N ALA A 86 -2.08 -15.48 -40.61
CA ALA A 86 -2.12 -15.67 -39.16
C ALA A 86 -0.78 -15.45 -38.48
N LEU A 87 0.33 -15.75 -39.13
CA LEU A 87 1.70 -15.45 -38.74
C LEU A 87 2.45 -14.79 -39.89
N ALA A 88 2.81 -13.52 -39.71
CA ALA A 88 3.64 -12.81 -40.70
C ALA A 88 5.07 -12.64 -40.17
N ILE A 89 6.05 -12.76 -41.09
CA ILE A 89 7.49 -12.56 -40.76
C ILE A 89 7.96 -11.31 -41.50
N GLY A 90 8.28 -10.27 -40.73
CA GLY A 90 8.80 -9.01 -41.27
C GLY A 90 10.18 -9.17 -41.90
N SER A 91 10.61 -8.17 -42.66
CA SER A 91 11.94 -8.15 -43.29
C SER A 91 13.07 -8.00 -42.26
N ASP A 92 12.75 -7.53 -41.05
CA ASP A 92 13.62 -7.40 -39.88
C ASP A 92 13.62 -8.66 -38.99
N GLY A 93 12.84 -9.69 -39.37
CA GLY A 93 12.67 -10.92 -38.59
C GLY A 93 11.58 -10.83 -37.50
N ALA A 94 10.86 -9.73 -37.37
CA ALA A 94 9.75 -9.60 -36.43
C ALA A 94 8.60 -10.57 -36.80
N LEU A 95 8.03 -11.24 -35.78
CA LEU A 95 6.85 -12.08 -35.92
C LEU A 95 5.60 -11.31 -35.50
N THR A 96 4.60 -11.28 -36.40
CA THR A 96 3.31 -10.66 -36.10
C THR A 96 2.21 -11.72 -36.16
N LEU A 97 1.42 -11.80 -35.08
CA LEU A 97 0.19 -12.58 -35.03
C LEU A 97 -0.98 -11.65 -35.36
N SER A 98 -1.73 -11.92 -36.42
CA SER A 98 -2.82 -11.06 -36.91
C SER A 98 -4.12 -11.22 -36.12
N SER A 99 -4.29 -12.30 -35.37
CA SER A 99 -5.51 -12.56 -34.62
C SER A 99 -5.76 -11.51 -33.55
N THR A 100 -6.97 -10.98 -33.48
CA THR A 100 -7.45 -10.02 -32.46
C THR A 100 -8.22 -10.71 -31.32
N THR A 101 -8.13 -12.03 -31.22
CA THR A 101 -8.82 -12.78 -30.17
C THR A 101 -8.31 -12.38 -28.78
N ALA A 102 -9.21 -11.84 -27.93
CA ALA A 102 -8.88 -11.50 -26.56
C ALA A 102 -8.58 -12.74 -25.72
N SER A 103 -7.60 -12.62 -24.81
CA SER A 103 -7.29 -13.66 -23.86
C SER A 103 -8.13 -13.48 -22.59
N SER A 104 -8.99 -14.46 -22.30
CA SER A 104 -9.77 -14.53 -21.05
C SER A 104 -9.33 -15.66 -20.12
N SER A 105 -8.47 -16.56 -20.60
CA SER A 105 -7.95 -17.72 -19.86
C SER A 105 -6.61 -18.17 -20.45
N ALA A 106 -5.96 -19.16 -19.84
CA ALA A 106 -4.73 -19.77 -20.37
C ALA A 106 -4.91 -20.52 -21.70
N THR A 107 -6.15 -20.72 -22.16
CA THR A 107 -6.49 -21.47 -23.39
C THR A 107 -7.14 -20.60 -24.47
N THR A 108 -7.15 -19.29 -24.30
CA THR A 108 -7.72 -18.31 -25.25
C THR A 108 -6.72 -17.21 -25.56
N GLY A 109 -6.84 -16.60 -26.75
CA GLY A 109 -5.97 -15.51 -27.19
C GLY A 109 -5.34 -15.76 -28.55
N ALA A 110 -4.68 -14.77 -29.10
CA ALA A 110 -3.97 -14.87 -30.36
C ALA A 110 -2.72 -15.78 -30.29
N LEU A 111 -2.09 -15.84 -29.14
CA LEU A 111 -0.98 -16.74 -28.84
C LEU A 111 -1.32 -17.56 -27.59
N ILE A 112 -1.29 -18.87 -27.71
CA ILE A 112 -1.48 -19.83 -26.63
C ILE A 112 -0.20 -20.61 -26.45
N VAL A 113 0.46 -20.47 -25.27
CA VAL A 113 1.68 -21.18 -24.93
C VAL A 113 1.34 -22.20 -23.84
N GLY A 114 1.40 -23.51 -24.18
CA GLY A 114 1.07 -24.60 -23.26
C GLY A 114 2.12 -24.86 -22.17
N GLY A 115 3.28 -24.21 -22.25
CA GLY A 115 4.36 -24.25 -21.26
C GLY A 115 4.77 -22.83 -20.87
N GLY A 116 5.99 -22.67 -20.35
CA GLY A 116 6.55 -21.34 -20.04
C GLY A 116 6.99 -20.60 -21.30
N ALA A 117 6.95 -19.26 -21.24
CA ALA A 117 7.55 -18.38 -22.23
C ALA A 117 8.80 -17.72 -21.61
N GLY A 118 9.96 -17.88 -22.26
CA GLY A 118 11.19 -17.19 -21.90
C GLY A 118 11.40 -15.96 -22.77
N ILE A 119 11.53 -14.80 -22.16
CA ILE A 119 11.80 -13.52 -22.82
C ILE A 119 13.11 -13.00 -22.28
N ALA A 120 14.14 -12.90 -23.15
CA ALA A 120 15.50 -12.57 -22.74
C ALA A 120 15.71 -11.07 -22.46
N ALA A 121 14.82 -10.22 -22.95
CA ALA A 121 14.89 -8.77 -22.76
C ALA A 121 13.55 -8.26 -22.19
N ASP A 122 12.95 -7.27 -22.81
CA ASP A 122 11.77 -6.60 -22.28
C ASP A 122 10.46 -7.27 -22.71
N LEU A 123 9.47 -7.28 -21.83
CA LEU A 123 8.08 -7.58 -22.14
C LEU A 123 7.26 -6.28 -22.07
N SER A 124 6.76 -5.81 -23.22
CA SER A 124 5.85 -4.67 -23.29
C SER A 124 4.42 -5.16 -23.45
N VAL A 125 3.54 -4.79 -22.54
CA VAL A 125 2.11 -5.13 -22.56
C VAL A 125 1.31 -3.85 -22.72
N GLY A 126 0.49 -3.76 -23.75
CA GLY A 126 -0.26 -2.55 -24.12
C GLY A 126 -1.54 -2.33 -23.30
N ASP A 127 -2.01 -3.33 -22.57
CA ASP A 127 -3.21 -3.27 -21.74
C ASP A 127 -2.95 -4.01 -20.41
N ASP A 128 -3.65 -5.08 -20.10
CA ASP A 128 -3.57 -5.74 -18.79
C ASP A 128 -2.57 -6.90 -18.74
N VAL A 129 -1.87 -7.07 -17.64
CA VAL A 129 -1.19 -8.31 -17.24
C VAL A 129 -2.06 -9.06 -16.23
N ARG A 130 -2.55 -10.24 -16.60
CA ARG A 130 -3.41 -11.06 -15.74
C ARG A 130 -2.69 -12.33 -15.29
N LEU A 131 -2.47 -12.44 -13.98
CA LEU A 131 -2.01 -13.66 -13.32
C LEU A 131 -3.24 -14.36 -12.71
N ILE A 132 -3.72 -15.44 -13.32
CA ILE A 132 -5.07 -15.97 -13.09
C ILE A 132 -5.14 -17.13 -12.09
N SER A 133 -4.04 -17.58 -11.55
CA SER A 133 -4.03 -18.65 -10.54
C SER A 133 -4.19 -18.09 -9.13
N ASP A 134 -4.91 -18.79 -8.25
CA ASP A 134 -5.16 -18.35 -6.86
C ASP A 134 -3.89 -18.23 -6.00
N ALA A 135 -2.78 -18.81 -6.43
CA ALA A 135 -1.48 -18.65 -5.79
C ALA A 135 -0.44 -18.08 -6.77
N SER A 136 -0.88 -17.20 -7.68
CA SER A 136 0.03 -16.60 -8.66
C SER A 136 1.06 -15.72 -7.98
N ILE A 137 2.28 -15.75 -8.52
CA ILE A 137 3.44 -15.05 -7.96
C ILE A 137 4.06 -14.18 -9.06
N LEU A 138 4.32 -12.93 -8.74
CA LEU A 138 5.23 -12.07 -9.49
C LEU A 138 6.54 -12.01 -8.71
N SER A 139 7.63 -12.53 -9.30
CA SER A 139 8.94 -12.63 -8.67
C SER A 139 9.92 -11.61 -9.23
N PHE A 140 10.77 -11.08 -8.38
CA PHE A 140 11.83 -10.14 -8.73
C PHE A 140 13.17 -10.68 -8.22
N GLY A 141 14.26 -10.37 -8.96
CA GLY A 141 15.60 -10.87 -8.68
C GLY A 141 15.89 -12.23 -9.32
N ALA A 142 17.19 -12.54 -9.47
CA ALA A 142 17.63 -13.78 -10.14
C ALA A 142 17.29 -15.04 -9.33
N ASP A 143 17.21 -14.93 -8.02
CA ASP A 143 16.86 -15.99 -7.06
C ASP A 143 15.41 -15.87 -6.53
N SER A 144 14.63 -14.92 -7.10
CA SER A 144 13.22 -14.69 -6.70
C SER A 144 13.04 -14.36 -5.22
N GLU A 145 13.99 -13.63 -4.61
CA GLU A 145 13.95 -13.28 -3.19
C GLU A 145 12.82 -12.31 -2.83
N ILE A 146 12.35 -11.51 -3.76
CA ILE A 146 11.19 -10.62 -3.58
C ILE A 146 10.02 -11.17 -4.39
N THR A 147 8.89 -11.39 -3.74
CA THR A 147 7.67 -11.85 -4.41
C THR A 147 6.43 -11.09 -3.98
N LEU A 148 5.55 -10.82 -4.95
CA LEU A 148 4.15 -10.46 -4.72
C LEU A 148 3.29 -11.69 -5.02
N THR A 149 2.63 -12.21 -4.02
CA THR A 149 1.82 -13.43 -4.12
C THR A 149 0.34 -13.10 -3.96
N HIS A 150 -0.50 -13.59 -4.86
CA HIS A 150 -1.94 -13.56 -4.68
C HIS A 150 -2.34 -14.55 -3.57
N VAL A 151 -2.94 -14.05 -2.51
CA VAL A 151 -3.55 -14.85 -1.45
C VAL A 151 -5.06 -14.88 -1.73
N ALA A 152 -5.55 -16.05 -2.13
CA ALA A 152 -6.93 -16.23 -2.58
C ALA A 152 -7.94 -15.57 -1.64
N ASP A 153 -8.88 -14.81 -2.20
CA ASP A 153 -9.98 -14.10 -1.51
C ASP A 153 -9.54 -13.12 -0.40
N THR A 154 -8.21 -12.89 -0.23
CA THR A 154 -7.66 -12.13 0.91
C THR A 154 -6.88 -10.89 0.48
N GLY A 155 -5.90 -11.04 -0.43
CA GLY A 155 -5.07 -9.89 -0.80
C GLY A 155 -3.81 -10.22 -1.58
N LEU A 156 -2.90 -9.27 -1.58
CA LEU A 156 -1.59 -9.36 -2.21
C LEU A 156 -0.52 -9.31 -1.11
N LEU A 157 0.29 -10.37 -1.00
CA LEU A 157 1.33 -10.53 0.01
C LEU A 157 2.71 -10.22 -0.59
N LEU A 158 3.38 -9.22 -0.01
CA LEU A 158 4.81 -9.03 -0.15
C LEU A 158 5.53 -9.96 0.84
N ASN A 159 6.46 -10.80 0.35
CA ASN A 159 7.05 -11.87 1.16
C ASN A 159 8.00 -11.39 2.27
N GLY A 160 8.08 -12.16 3.35
CA GLY A 160 9.04 -12.00 4.43
C GLY A 160 9.01 -10.62 5.09
N THR A 161 10.17 -10.06 5.33
CA THR A 161 10.40 -8.70 5.84
C THR A 161 10.72 -7.70 4.72
N SER A 162 10.36 -8.03 3.48
CA SER A 162 10.55 -7.16 2.33
C SER A 162 9.79 -5.85 2.48
N GLN A 163 10.31 -4.80 1.89
CA GLN A 163 9.81 -3.43 2.06
C GLN A 163 9.20 -2.92 0.75
N LEU A 164 8.09 -2.19 0.85
CA LEU A 164 7.67 -1.29 -0.21
C LEU A 164 8.39 0.03 0.00
N GLN A 165 9.43 0.31 -0.80
CA GLN A 165 10.25 1.50 -0.71
C GLN A 165 9.78 2.60 -1.66
N PHE A 166 9.90 3.85 -1.21
CA PHE A 166 9.59 5.04 -2.01
C PHE A 166 10.84 5.92 -2.05
N ASN A 167 11.36 6.21 -3.24
CA ASN A 167 12.53 7.03 -3.49
C ASN A 167 13.86 6.42 -2.97
N ASP A 168 13.97 6.06 -1.69
CA ASP A 168 15.13 5.36 -1.11
C ASP A 168 14.73 4.42 0.04
N ALA A 169 15.71 3.72 0.62
CA ALA A 169 15.48 2.73 1.68
C ALA A 169 14.99 3.31 3.01
N SER A 170 15.09 4.62 3.24
CA SER A 170 14.63 5.26 4.48
C SER A 170 13.14 5.57 4.49
N GLN A 171 12.50 5.56 3.30
CA GLN A 171 11.07 5.82 3.11
C GLN A 171 10.39 4.53 2.69
N ASN A 172 9.77 3.84 3.62
CA ASN A 172 9.22 2.52 3.34
C ASN A 172 8.02 2.16 4.22
N ILE A 173 7.27 1.16 3.75
CA ILE A 173 6.30 0.41 4.54
C ILE A 173 6.82 -1.00 4.66
N THR A 174 6.94 -1.52 5.89
CA THR A 174 7.48 -2.85 6.17
C THR A 174 6.78 -3.50 7.38
N ALA A 175 6.84 -4.82 7.44
CA ALA A 175 6.41 -5.59 8.60
C ALA A 175 7.61 -6.35 9.17
N PRO A 176 8.40 -5.78 10.11
CA PRO A 176 9.59 -6.41 10.65
C PRO A 176 9.28 -7.65 11.51
N SER A 177 8.03 -7.82 11.92
CA SER A 177 7.52 -8.99 12.64
C SER A 177 6.04 -9.24 12.32
N ALA A 178 5.50 -10.36 12.79
CA ALA A 178 4.10 -10.72 12.60
C ALA A 178 3.09 -9.76 13.28
N THR A 179 3.53 -8.89 14.16
CA THR A 179 2.67 -8.01 14.99
C THR A 179 2.95 -6.53 14.81
N VAL A 180 3.93 -6.17 13.98
CA VAL A 180 4.36 -4.77 13.79
C VAL A 180 4.25 -4.41 12.31
N LEU A 181 3.61 -3.30 12.03
CA LEU A 181 3.64 -2.61 10.74
C LEU A 181 4.31 -1.24 10.93
N ASP A 182 5.43 -1.02 10.28
CA ASP A 182 6.16 0.24 10.31
C ASP A 182 5.90 1.05 9.03
N ILE A 183 5.69 2.35 9.21
CA ILE A 183 5.72 3.35 8.15
C ILE A 183 6.86 4.29 8.49
N ASN A 184 7.91 4.30 7.68
CA ASN A 184 9.15 4.99 7.95
C ASN A 184 9.39 6.13 6.97
N ALA A 185 9.86 7.26 7.49
CA ALA A 185 10.42 8.37 6.75
C ALA A 185 11.55 9.01 7.55
N THR A 186 12.55 9.58 6.88
CA THR A 186 13.69 10.25 7.55
C THR A 186 13.27 11.56 8.20
N ASP A 187 12.33 12.29 7.60
CA ASP A 187 11.98 13.65 7.96
C ASP A 187 10.52 13.75 8.41
N GLU A 188 9.54 13.44 7.55
CA GLU A 188 8.13 13.66 7.83
C GLU A 188 7.24 12.56 7.25
N ILE A 189 6.17 12.20 7.99
CA ILE A 189 5.02 11.45 7.50
C ILE A 189 3.82 12.39 7.53
N GLU A 190 3.34 12.84 6.36
CA GLU A 190 2.21 13.74 6.24
C GLU A 190 0.91 12.95 6.00
N LEU A 191 -0.09 13.14 6.88
CA LEU A 191 -1.39 12.51 6.78
C LEU A 191 -2.46 13.57 6.47
N ASN A 192 -2.74 13.81 5.19
CA ASN A 192 -3.73 14.78 4.72
C ASN A 192 -5.14 14.16 4.67
N ALA A 193 -5.88 14.26 5.73
CA ALA A 193 -7.22 13.72 5.84
C ALA A 193 -8.15 14.65 6.64
N THR A 194 -9.45 14.56 6.41
CA THR A 194 -10.47 15.24 7.24
C THR A 194 -10.57 14.64 8.64
N LEU A 195 -10.16 13.38 8.80
CA LEU A 195 -10.12 12.65 10.07
C LEU A 195 -9.01 11.60 10.01
N VAL A 196 -8.15 11.54 11.02
CA VAL A 196 -7.28 10.40 11.31
C VAL A 196 -7.82 9.72 12.57
N ASP A 197 -8.39 8.53 12.42
CA ASP A 197 -8.96 7.75 13.51
C ASP A 197 -7.93 6.74 14.04
N VAL A 198 -7.61 6.85 15.32
CA VAL A 198 -6.68 5.94 16.03
C VAL A 198 -7.48 5.17 17.08
N ASN A 199 -7.85 3.93 16.77
CA ASN A 199 -8.64 3.05 17.66
C ASN A 199 -7.77 2.30 18.68
N ALA A 200 -6.66 2.90 19.11
CA ALA A 200 -5.70 2.35 20.07
C ALA A 200 -5.06 3.47 20.87
N ASN A 201 -4.12 3.14 21.76
CA ASN A 201 -3.30 4.14 22.40
C ASN A 201 -2.41 4.86 21.39
N LEU A 202 -2.37 6.18 21.46
CA LEU A 202 -1.41 6.99 20.72
C LEU A 202 -0.22 7.30 21.65
N ASP A 203 0.94 6.73 21.34
CA ASP A 203 2.20 7.05 22.01
C ASP A 203 2.99 8.05 21.15
N VAL A 204 3.24 9.22 21.71
CA VAL A 204 3.99 10.30 21.06
C VAL A 204 5.21 10.61 21.91
N SER A 205 6.39 10.18 21.46
CA SER A 205 7.66 10.45 22.16
C SER A 205 8.16 11.89 22.00
N GLY A 206 7.57 12.66 21.08
CA GLY A 206 7.88 14.07 20.84
C GLY A 206 6.79 15.02 21.35
N THR A 207 6.69 16.17 20.72
CA THR A 207 5.71 17.21 21.05
C THR A 207 4.42 17.03 20.22
N ILE A 208 3.26 17.18 20.88
CA ILE A 208 1.98 17.30 20.17
C ILE A 208 1.70 18.80 19.95
N VAL A 209 1.71 19.24 18.70
CA VAL A 209 1.36 20.61 18.33
C VAL A 209 -0.03 20.59 17.66
N GLY A 210 -1.01 21.17 18.32
CA GLY A 210 -2.37 21.29 17.79
C GLY A 210 -2.68 22.74 17.41
N GLY A 211 -3.14 22.99 16.19
CA GLY A 211 -3.67 24.30 15.77
C GLY A 211 -5.09 24.57 16.26
N GLY A 212 -5.73 23.62 16.94
CA GLY A 212 -7.09 23.69 17.47
C GLY A 212 -7.22 23.10 18.86
N ALA A 213 -8.45 22.91 19.34
CA ALA A 213 -8.72 22.34 20.64
C ALA A 213 -8.32 20.86 20.72
N ILE A 214 -7.66 20.45 21.81
CA ILE A 214 -7.50 19.05 22.18
C ILE A 214 -8.73 18.68 23.02
N THR A 215 -9.64 17.90 22.45
CA THR A 215 -10.87 17.48 23.11
C THR A 215 -10.74 16.03 23.57
N GLY A 216 -10.81 15.79 24.87
CA GLY A 216 -10.79 14.45 25.47
C GLY A 216 -12.10 14.17 26.20
N GLY A 217 -12.63 12.95 26.09
CA GLY A 217 -13.79 12.49 26.85
C GLY A 217 -13.47 12.04 28.27
N GLY A 218 -12.20 12.10 28.71
CA GLY A 218 -11.72 11.62 29.99
C GLY A 218 -10.79 12.60 30.71
N LEU A 219 -10.12 12.11 31.76
CA LEU A 219 -9.19 12.88 32.58
C LEU A 219 -7.89 13.16 31.80
N LEU A 220 -7.45 14.42 31.80
CA LEU A 220 -6.12 14.78 31.36
C LEU A 220 -5.13 14.57 32.55
N THR A 221 -4.26 13.56 32.45
CA THR A 221 -3.20 13.29 33.42
C THR A 221 -1.87 13.74 32.83
N THR A 222 -1.17 14.63 33.54
CA THR A 222 0.17 15.09 33.12
C THR A 222 1.21 14.63 34.14
N GLY A 223 2.35 14.16 33.67
CA GLY A 223 3.50 13.81 34.54
C GLY A 223 4.32 15.03 35.04
N GLY A 224 3.97 16.22 34.59
CA GLY A 224 4.65 17.48 34.92
C GLY A 224 3.68 18.66 35.03
N ASN A 225 4.20 19.87 34.85
CA ASN A 225 3.40 21.08 34.94
C ASN A 225 2.46 21.26 33.75
N ILE A 226 1.29 21.85 34.00
CA ILE A 226 0.43 22.43 32.96
C ILE A 226 0.81 23.92 32.89
N VAL A 227 1.31 24.35 31.75
CA VAL A 227 1.63 25.75 31.46
C VAL A 227 0.51 26.34 30.61
N ILE A 228 -0.12 27.39 31.16
CA ILE A 228 -1.14 28.16 30.45
C ILE A 228 -0.43 29.41 29.87
N PRO A 229 -0.71 29.81 28.62
CA PRO A 229 -0.16 31.03 28.04
C PRO A 229 -0.45 32.28 28.93
N ASP A 230 0.36 33.31 28.78
CA ASP A 230 0.11 34.61 29.41
C ASP A 230 -1.31 35.10 29.13
N ALA A 231 -2.02 35.54 30.19
CA ALA A 231 -3.44 35.86 30.11
C ALA A 231 -4.38 34.72 29.75
N GLY A 232 -3.92 33.45 29.89
CA GLY A 232 -4.74 32.26 29.67
C GLY A 232 -5.71 31.99 30.82
N ASN A 233 -6.70 31.12 30.55
CA ASN A 233 -7.77 30.81 31.48
C ASN A 233 -7.94 29.30 31.69
N ILE A 234 -8.51 28.91 32.82
CA ILE A 234 -9.02 27.57 33.10
C ILE A 234 -10.52 27.71 33.40
N GLY A 235 -11.36 26.98 32.69
CA GLY A 235 -12.80 27.09 32.85
C GLY A 235 -13.56 25.81 32.56
N SER A 236 -14.87 25.91 32.60
CA SER A 236 -15.81 24.87 32.15
C SER A 236 -16.33 25.18 30.75
N ALA A 237 -17.07 24.27 30.13
CA ALA A 237 -17.66 24.49 28.81
C ALA A 237 -18.59 25.72 28.75
N SER A 238 -19.26 26.04 29.85
CA SER A 238 -20.17 27.19 29.97
C SER A 238 -19.54 28.46 30.58
N ASP A 239 -18.36 28.32 31.17
CA ASP A 239 -17.58 29.43 31.76
C ASP A 239 -16.10 29.16 31.52
N THR A 240 -15.58 29.62 30.40
CA THR A 240 -14.22 29.32 29.95
C THR A 240 -13.13 30.11 30.65
N ASN A 241 -13.48 31.09 31.50
CA ASN A 241 -12.58 31.99 32.22
C ASN A 241 -12.79 32.00 33.74
N ALA A 242 -13.35 30.93 34.31
CA ALA A 242 -13.59 30.83 35.77
C ALA A 242 -12.36 31.10 36.59
N ILE A 243 -11.16 30.69 36.11
CA ILE A 243 -9.87 31.02 36.68
C ILE A 243 -8.98 31.65 35.62
N GLY A 244 -8.64 32.87 35.74
CA GLY A 244 -7.70 33.60 34.90
C GLY A 244 -6.28 33.60 35.48
N ILE A 245 -5.27 33.50 34.66
CA ILE A 245 -3.85 33.59 35.04
C ILE A 245 -3.21 34.71 34.21
N SER A 246 -2.87 35.81 34.88
CA SER A 246 -2.22 36.94 34.20
C SER A 246 -0.77 36.62 33.80
N SER A 247 -0.15 37.45 32.95
CA SER A 247 1.28 37.38 32.62
C SER A 247 2.22 37.51 33.80
N GLY A 248 1.77 38.15 34.90
CA GLY A 248 2.52 38.27 36.16
C GLY A 248 2.23 37.11 37.14
N GLY A 249 1.49 36.08 36.76
CA GLY A 249 1.16 34.92 37.59
C GLY A 249 0.06 35.18 38.62
N VAL A 250 -0.70 36.29 38.50
CA VAL A 250 -1.84 36.56 39.37
C VAL A 250 -3.00 35.67 38.98
N ILE A 251 -3.57 34.96 39.95
CA ILE A 251 -4.78 34.13 39.77
C ILE A 251 -6.01 34.98 40.08
N SER A 252 -6.94 35.04 39.15
CA SER A 252 -8.23 35.72 39.31
C SER A 252 -9.36 34.70 39.17
N ILE A 253 -10.28 34.71 40.16
CA ILE A 253 -11.52 33.97 40.10
C ILE A 253 -12.62 34.95 39.72
N THR A 254 -13.29 34.71 38.57
CA THR A 254 -14.21 35.68 37.99
C THR A 254 -15.67 35.49 38.41
N ALA A 255 -15.99 34.35 39.03
CA ALA A 255 -17.33 34.11 39.53
C ALA A 255 -17.76 35.13 40.58
N THR A 256 -19.00 35.61 40.50
CA THR A 256 -19.57 36.61 41.38
C THR A 256 -20.58 36.06 42.41
N THR A 257 -20.53 34.75 42.61
CA THR A 257 -21.43 34.08 43.56
C THR A 257 -21.23 34.58 44.97
N ALA A 258 -22.27 35.13 45.59
CA ALA A 258 -22.21 35.58 46.95
C ALA A 258 -22.00 34.42 47.94
N ASN A 259 -21.23 34.65 49.00
CA ASN A 259 -21.01 33.66 50.05
C ASN A 259 -22.06 33.83 51.16
N THR A 260 -22.80 32.77 51.45
CA THR A 260 -23.76 32.72 52.58
C THR A 260 -23.40 31.65 53.60
N SER A 261 -22.56 30.69 53.24
CA SER A 261 -22.13 29.58 54.06
C SER A 261 -20.69 29.13 53.73
N ALA A 262 -20.12 28.16 54.41
CA ALA A 262 -18.81 27.61 54.09
C ALA A 262 -18.79 26.74 52.84
N SER A 263 -19.95 26.42 52.24
CA SER A 263 -20.11 25.54 51.07
C SER A 263 -20.53 26.25 49.81
N ASP A 264 -20.62 27.58 49.80
CA ASP A 264 -20.99 28.40 48.66
C ASP A 264 -20.00 29.58 48.47
N GLY A 265 -20.15 30.29 47.33
CA GLY A 265 -19.27 31.40 46.99
C GLY A 265 -18.46 31.12 45.70
N ALA A 266 -17.73 32.13 45.26
CA ALA A 266 -16.86 32.03 44.08
C ALA A 266 -15.65 31.07 44.27
N LEU A 267 -15.18 30.97 45.52
CA LEU A 267 -14.12 30.03 45.95
C LEU A 267 -14.58 29.31 47.21
N THR A 268 -14.64 27.99 47.18
CA THR A 268 -14.88 27.15 48.38
C THR A 268 -13.64 26.35 48.71
N VAL A 269 -13.17 26.40 49.96
CA VAL A 269 -12.01 25.67 50.45
C VAL A 269 -12.48 24.74 51.57
N ALA A 270 -12.52 23.42 51.31
CA ALA A 270 -12.99 22.44 52.28
C ALA A 270 -12.07 22.25 53.48
N GLY A 271 -10.80 22.63 53.37
CA GLY A 271 -9.80 22.62 54.42
C GLY A 271 -9.42 24.04 54.84
N GLY A 272 -8.29 24.16 55.51
CA GLY A 272 -7.74 25.47 55.87
C GLY A 272 -7.12 26.20 54.67
N ALA A 273 -7.14 27.52 54.69
CA ALA A 273 -6.40 28.38 53.79
C ALA A 273 -5.21 29.01 54.51
N GLY A 274 -3.99 28.82 54.01
CA GLY A 274 -2.77 29.46 54.52
C GLY A 274 -2.41 30.66 53.64
N ILE A 275 -2.31 31.86 54.26
CA ILE A 275 -1.91 33.10 53.57
C ILE A 275 -0.64 33.59 54.27
N ALA A 276 0.49 33.58 53.56
CA ALA A 276 1.81 33.88 54.13
C ALA A 276 2.04 35.37 54.41
N ALA A 277 1.29 36.25 53.76
CA ALA A 277 1.40 37.68 53.93
C ALA A 277 0.05 38.29 54.40
N ASP A 278 -0.47 39.24 53.66
CA ASP A 278 -1.67 39.97 54.06
C ASP A 278 -2.94 39.38 53.50
N LEU A 279 -4.02 39.35 54.26
CA LEU A 279 -5.39 39.12 53.79
C LEU A 279 -6.17 40.43 53.77
N SER A 280 -6.57 40.91 52.61
CA SER A 280 -7.45 42.05 52.47
C SER A 280 -8.87 41.58 52.14
N VAL A 281 -9.84 41.92 52.95
CA VAL A 281 -11.25 41.64 52.74
C VAL A 281 -11.96 42.94 52.41
N GLY A 282 -12.60 43.01 51.21
CA GLY A 282 -13.20 44.25 50.69
C GLY A 282 -14.57 44.59 51.27
N ASP A 283 -15.25 43.63 51.92
CA ASP A 283 -16.54 43.78 52.54
C ASP A 283 -16.54 43.08 53.91
N ASP A 284 -17.32 42.03 54.14
CA ASP A 284 -17.44 41.38 55.44
C ASP A 284 -16.48 40.21 55.65
N LEU A 285 -15.83 40.09 56.80
CA LEU A 285 -15.19 38.88 57.31
C LEU A 285 -16.16 38.15 58.25
N ARG A 286 -16.65 37.00 57.91
CA ARG A 286 -17.58 36.19 58.68
C ARG A 286 -16.94 34.92 59.20
N LEU A 287 -16.91 34.78 60.53
CA LEU A 287 -16.55 33.59 61.29
C LEU A 287 -17.86 32.95 61.78
N ILE A 288 -18.35 31.89 61.11
CA ILE A 288 -19.75 31.42 61.20
C ILE A 288 -20.01 30.29 62.19
N SER A 289 -18.95 29.81 62.90
CA SER A 289 -19.07 28.77 63.90
C SER A 289 -19.44 29.44 65.27
N ASP A 290 -20.33 28.78 66.03
CA ASP A 290 -20.72 29.24 67.38
C ASP A 290 -19.56 29.27 68.39
N ALA A 291 -18.47 28.64 68.11
CA ALA A 291 -17.24 28.70 68.87
C ALA A 291 -16.07 29.23 68.04
N ALA A 292 -16.36 30.13 67.06
CA ALA A 292 -15.34 30.69 66.17
C ALA A 292 -14.28 31.45 67.00
N VAL A 293 -13.03 31.26 66.63
CA VAL A 293 -11.87 31.87 67.30
C VAL A 293 -11.04 32.66 66.27
N LEU A 294 -10.79 33.92 66.56
CA LEU A 294 -9.77 34.72 65.90
C LEU A 294 -8.54 34.76 66.83
N SER A 295 -7.44 34.16 66.39
CA SER A 295 -6.20 34.02 67.18
C SER A 295 -5.12 34.97 66.66
N PHE A 296 -4.37 35.52 67.58
CA PHE A 296 -3.23 36.44 67.35
C PHE A 296 -1.97 35.88 67.98
N GLY A 297 -0.83 36.13 67.35
CA GLY A 297 0.47 35.64 67.81
C GLY A 297 0.83 34.28 67.24
N ALA A 298 2.12 33.94 67.14
CA ALA A 298 2.60 32.67 66.58
C ALA A 298 2.19 31.45 67.44
N ASP A 299 1.98 31.66 68.72
CA ASP A 299 1.56 30.69 69.73
C ASP A 299 0.06 30.78 70.08
N SER A 300 -0.68 31.65 69.33
CA SER A 300 -2.12 31.87 69.52
C SER A 300 -2.49 32.24 70.96
N ASP A 301 -1.61 33.01 71.69
CA ASP A 301 -1.78 33.36 73.10
C ASP A 301 -2.82 34.46 73.36
N VAL A 302 -3.26 35.16 72.30
CA VAL A 302 -4.39 36.11 72.35
C VAL A 302 -5.49 35.65 71.40
N THR A 303 -6.71 35.51 71.92
CA THR A 303 -7.86 35.08 71.16
C THR A 303 -9.10 35.92 71.45
N LEU A 304 -9.87 36.14 70.30
CA LEU A 304 -11.28 36.57 70.39
C LEU A 304 -12.15 35.37 70.01
N THR A 305 -12.99 34.93 70.94
CA THR A 305 -13.84 33.76 70.81
C THR A 305 -15.31 34.16 70.79
N HIS A 306 -16.05 33.69 69.83
CA HIS A 306 -17.53 33.79 69.80
C HIS A 306 -18.11 32.85 70.85
N VAL A 307 -18.79 33.40 71.85
CA VAL A 307 -19.60 32.63 72.79
C VAL A 307 -21.04 32.71 72.35
N ALA A 308 -21.55 31.55 71.94
CA ALA A 308 -22.86 31.44 71.28
C ALA A 308 -23.95 32.24 71.96
N ASP A 309 -24.67 33.06 71.24
CA ASP A 309 -25.82 33.91 71.64
C ASP A 309 -25.53 34.93 72.79
N THR A 310 -24.25 35.06 73.17
CA THR A 310 -23.97 35.79 74.39
C THR A 310 -22.94 36.93 74.21
N ALA A 311 -21.74 36.62 73.69
CA ALA A 311 -20.65 37.59 73.78
C ALA A 311 -19.51 37.30 72.78
N LEU A 312 -18.63 38.27 72.64
CA LEU A 312 -17.28 38.10 72.10
C LEU A 312 -16.31 38.16 73.27
N LEU A 313 -15.63 37.03 73.58
CA LEU A 313 -14.75 36.85 74.68
C LEU A 313 -13.29 37.07 74.28
N LEU A 314 -12.61 38.03 74.90
CA LEU A 314 -11.14 38.11 74.91
C LEU A 314 -10.62 37.17 76.01
N ASN A 315 -9.68 36.30 75.66
CA ASN A 315 -9.17 35.28 76.59
C ASN A 315 -8.56 35.87 77.88
N SER A 316 -8.52 35.02 78.89
CA SER A 316 -8.15 35.41 80.31
C SER A 316 -6.91 36.31 80.42
N SER A 317 -7.03 37.34 81.22
CA SER A 317 -5.99 38.31 81.55
C SER A 317 -5.45 39.17 80.41
N ARG A 318 -6.13 39.18 79.28
CA ARG A 318 -5.82 40.04 78.11
C ARG A 318 -6.71 41.28 78.14
N GLN A 319 -6.24 42.35 77.55
CA GLN A 319 -6.97 43.63 77.53
C GLN A 319 -7.14 44.09 76.08
N LEU A 320 -8.33 44.63 75.80
CA LEU A 320 -8.54 45.45 74.62
C LEU A 320 -8.10 46.87 74.99
N GLN A 321 -6.96 47.32 74.49
CA GLN A 321 -6.50 48.67 74.67
C GLN A 321 -7.09 49.61 73.66
N PHE A 322 -7.75 50.64 74.08
CA PHE A 322 -8.12 51.79 73.27
C PHE A 322 -7.02 52.84 73.54
N GLY A 323 -6.14 53.01 72.59
CA GLY A 323 -4.99 53.88 72.73
C GLY A 323 -5.40 55.34 72.70
N ASP A 324 -4.99 56.10 73.72
CA ASP A 324 -4.71 57.49 73.52
C ASP A 324 -3.29 57.64 73.01
N SER A 325 -3.17 58.28 71.85
CA SER A 325 -1.92 58.65 71.22
C SER A 325 -1.12 59.61 72.01
#